data_4009edf0319082523236ae581ec86d94
#
_entry.id   4009edf0319082523236ae581ec86d94
#
_cell.length_a   1.000
_cell.length_b   1.000
_cell.length_c   1.000
_cell.angle_alpha   90.00
_cell.angle_beta   90.00
_cell.angle_gamma   90.00
#
_symmetry.space_group_name_H-M   'P 1'
#
loop_
_entity.id
_entity.type
_entity.pdbx_description
1 polymer ?
#
loop_
_entity_poly.entity_id
_entity_poly.type
_entity_poly.pdbx_seq_one_letter_code
_entity_poly.pdbx_strand_id
1 'polypeptide(L)'
;MYDGCSRRDALAAAGALGTAGLAGCLGRLGLGGSAATVTSETATTQFRGGLERRGVHPDATVPTAVEREWTLRDVNTGDHTAAKASPVALAGGDVLVPGDSGSLWRVDADSGDGVWEASVTGSSRGVHGTPAVVDGVAYVGGYDGVLTAVDVESGDRVWRSGLGDAIGSSPAYHDGVVYIAVEYHDPSGAMFGVDAESGDVVWEDQRVTDHPHSTCAIDRDAGYLVVGANDGDLYAWTYPDLEFAWTFSTDGAIKGPVATYDGAAFFGSWDHSIYRVDLAEGTESWSTRTNGLVMSGPAVDPAADVVYVGSKDGRLYALSTDSGKATWEYDAGSAIIGCPVVTDEHVLVGSYDRTLHAVAEDAGDRAWTARGVGRVTSTPLVHDGAVYFADRASETYLDDGSGETGALYKLASGD
;
A
#
# COMPACT_ATOMS: atom_id res chain seq x y z
N MET A 1 7.40 53.39 -6.46
CA MET A 1 6.27 53.23 -5.54
C MET A 1 5.33 52.21 -6.20
N TYR A 2 5.53 50.95 -5.90
CA TYR A 2 4.59 49.89 -6.20
C TYR A 2 4.43 49.08 -4.92
N ASP A 3 3.25 49.19 -4.30
CA ASP A 3 2.88 48.43 -3.11
C ASP A 3 2.64 46.96 -3.47
N GLY A 4 3.33 46.10 -2.74
CA GLY A 4 3.13 44.66 -2.80
C GLY A 4 1.89 44.25 -2.03
N CYS A 5 0.96 43.59 -2.69
CA CYS A 5 -0.13 42.88 -2.07
C CYS A 5 0.31 41.41 -1.85
N SER A 6 0.43 41.01 -0.61
CA SER A 6 0.83 39.67 -0.21
C SER A 6 -0.37 38.73 -0.33
N ARG A 7 -0.12 37.52 -0.86
CA ARG A 7 -1.13 36.45 -1.07
C ARG A 7 -1.67 35.81 0.22
N ARG A 8 -1.43 36.42 1.38
CA ARG A 8 -1.90 35.91 2.69
C ARG A 8 -3.28 36.39 3.14
N ASP A 9 -3.92 37.32 2.40
CA ASP A 9 -5.17 37.94 2.86
C ASP A 9 -6.43 37.39 2.19
N ALA A 10 -6.36 36.30 1.42
CA ALA A 10 -7.51 35.74 0.71
C ALA A 10 -8.21 34.54 1.39
N LEU A 11 -7.75 34.07 2.54
CA LEU A 11 -8.27 32.86 3.21
C LEU A 11 -9.03 33.10 4.51
N ALA A 12 -9.43 34.35 4.81
CA ALA A 12 -10.16 34.69 6.03
C ALA A 12 -11.46 35.46 5.80
N ALA A 13 -12.35 35.00 4.91
CA ALA A 13 -13.69 35.54 4.82
C ALA A 13 -14.69 34.61 4.12
N ALA A 14 -15.11 33.54 4.77
CA ALA A 14 -16.37 32.87 4.44
C ALA A 14 -16.91 32.12 5.68
N GLY A 15 -17.40 32.84 6.60
CA GLY A 15 -18.16 32.34 7.74
C GLY A 15 -19.45 33.11 7.91
N ALA A 16 -20.56 32.38 7.84
CA ALA A 16 -21.93 32.74 8.30
C ALA A 16 -22.76 33.73 7.52
N LEU A 17 -23.91 33.20 7.01
CA LEU A 17 -25.29 33.72 7.01
C LEU A 17 -26.06 32.93 5.93
N GLY A 18 -27.02 32.03 6.20
CA GLY A 18 -28.30 32.39 6.74
C GLY A 18 -29.39 32.08 5.69
N THR A 19 -30.15 31.04 5.89
CA THR A 19 -31.40 30.59 5.26
C THR A 19 -32.26 31.64 4.55
N ALA A 20 -32.77 31.33 3.30
CA ALA A 20 -34.14 31.42 2.86
C ALA A 20 -34.32 30.88 1.44
N GLY A 21 -35.30 30.00 1.26
CA GLY A 21 -35.62 29.35 -0.01
C GLY A 21 -36.28 30.25 -1.03
N LEU A 22 -36.23 29.80 -2.29
CA LEU A 22 -37.30 30.00 -3.28
C LEU A 22 -37.16 28.96 -4.41
N ALA A 23 -38.26 28.29 -4.67
CA ALA A 23 -38.41 27.32 -5.76
C ALA A 23 -38.46 28.05 -7.12
N GLY A 24 -37.88 27.40 -8.14
CA GLY A 24 -38.04 27.83 -9.53
C GLY A 24 -37.60 26.75 -10.47
N CYS A 25 -38.55 26.02 -11.09
CA CYS A 25 -38.33 25.07 -12.19
C CYS A 25 -37.71 25.71 -13.41
N LEU A 26 -36.79 25.00 -14.08
CA LEU A 26 -36.84 24.81 -15.54
C LEU A 26 -35.65 23.96 -16.06
N GLY A 27 -35.98 22.94 -16.83
CA GLY A 27 -35.21 22.52 -17.99
C GLY A 27 -34.37 21.27 -17.89
N ARG A 28 -34.97 20.11 -18.15
CA ARG A 28 -34.35 18.87 -18.56
C ARG A 28 -33.38 19.07 -19.74
N LEU A 29 -32.14 18.66 -19.59
CA LEU A 29 -31.39 17.95 -20.63
C LEU A 29 -30.65 16.84 -19.91
N GLY A 30 -31.04 15.60 -20.23
CA GLY A 30 -30.47 14.44 -19.61
C GLY A 30 -29.11 14.10 -20.21
N LEU A 31 -28.14 13.91 -19.34
CA LEU A 31 -27.05 12.94 -19.49
C LEU A 31 -26.97 12.27 -18.11
N GLY A 32 -27.60 11.10 -18.04
CA GLY A 32 -27.56 10.27 -16.85
C GLY A 32 -26.21 9.54 -16.78
N GLY A 33 -25.25 10.12 -16.10
CA GLY A 33 -24.16 9.43 -15.48
C GLY A 33 -24.42 9.50 -13.98
N SER A 34 -24.81 8.38 -13.36
CA SER A 34 -24.88 8.28 -11.92
C SER A 34 -23.46 8.35 -11.40
N ALA A 35 -23.02 9.52 -10.94
CA ALA A 35 -21.84 9.63 -10.14
C ALA A 35 -22.10 8.82 -8.87
N ALA A 36 -21.49 7.64 -8.77
CA ALA A 36 -21.42 6.92 -7.52
C ALA A 36 -20.65 7.83 -6.54
N THR A 37 -21.36 8.37 -5.59
CA THR A 37 -20.77 9.14 -4.48
C THR A 37 -19.95 8.13 -3.68
N VAL A 38 -18.64 8.04 -3.90
CA VAL A 38 -17.73 7.34 -3.00
C VAL A 38 -17.74 8.16 -1.70
N THR A 39 -18.59 7.74 -0.79
CA THR A 39 -18.62 8.31 0.55
C THR A 39 -17.44 7.74 1.31
N SER A 40 -16.47 8.60 1.62
CA SER A 40 -15.41 8.44 2.60
C SER A 40 -14.42 7.29 2.36
N GLU A 41 -13.19 7.56 2.72
CA GLU A 41 -12.04 6.68 2.88
C GLU A 41 -12.44 5.27 3.37
N THR A 42 -12.84 4.40 2.46
CA THR A 42 -13.06 2.99 2.80
C THR A 42 -11.71 2.29 2.83
N ALA A 43 -11.51 1.43 3.80
CA ALA A 43 -10.28 0.67 4.06
C ALA A 43 -9.72 -0.10 2.84
N THR A 44 -10.49 -0.25 1.78
CA THR A 44 -10.18 -1.03 0.58
C THR A 44 -9.65 -0.20 -0.59
N THR A 45 -9.67 1.13 -0.54
CA THR A 45 -9.31 2.01 -1.67
C THR A 45 -7.84 2.44 -1.67
N GLN A 46 -7.12 2.21 -0.59
CA GLN A 46 -5.69 2.52 -0.47
C GLN A 46 -4.93 1.34 0.12
N PHE A 47 -3.63 1.30 -0.16
CA PHE A 47 -2.75 0.26 0.36
C PHE A 47 -2.90 0.11 1.88
N ARG A 48 -3.23 -1.12 2.33
CA ARG A 48 -3.36 -1.51 3.74
C ARG A 48 -4.43 -0.75 4.52
N GLY A 49 -5.49 -0.35 3.85
CA GLY A 49 -6.72 0.11 4.47
C GLY A 49 -6.76 1.56 4.93
N GLY A 50 -5.75 2.36 4.67
CA GLY A 50 -5.78 3.78 5.06
C GLY A 50 -4.41 4.45 5.03
N LEU A 51 -4.37 5.70 5.48
CA LEU A 51 -3.18 6.53 5.49
C LEU A 51 -2.14 6.05 6.49
N GLU A 52 -2.58 5.50 7.63
CA GLU A 52 -1.76 4.95 8.70
C GLU A 52 -1.14 3.59 8.35
N ARG A 53 -1.56 2.96 7.24
CA ARG A 53 -1.01 1.69 6.74
C ARG A 53 -1.08 0.51 7.72
N ARG A 54 -2.09 0.49 8.59
CA ARG A 54 -2.18 -0.52 9.66
C ARG A 54 -2.43 -1.94 9.17
N GLY A 55 -3.07 -2.13 8.01
CA GLY A 55 -3.32 -3.46 7.44
C GLY A 55 -4.25 -4.34 8.27
N VAL A 56 -5.23 -3.73 8.95
CA VAL A 56 -6.20 -4.40 9.81
C VAL A 56 -7.60 -4.15 9.28
N HIS A 57 -8.36 -5.22 9.13
CA HIS A 57 -9.73 -5.25 8.62
C HIS A 57 -10.63 -6.03 9.61
N PRO A 58 -11.02 -5.44 10.74
CA PRO A 58 -11.67 -6.17 11.84
C PRO A 58 -13.07 -6.67 11.49
N ASP A 59 -13.72 -6.04 10.50
CA ASP A 59 -15.04 -6.46 10.01
C ASP A 59 -14.96 -7.48 8.86
N ALA A 60 -13.74 -7.81 8.40
CA ALA A 60 -13.55 -8.75 7.32
C ALA A 60 -13.47 -10.17 7.84
N THR A 61 -14.42 -11.00 7.45
CA THR A 61 -14.42 -12.42 7.74
C THR A 61 -13.65 -13.20 6.67
N VAL A 62 -12.80 -14.10 7.11
CA VAL A 62 -12.07 -15.03 6.23
C VAL A 62 -12.59 -16.43 6.50
N PRO A 63 -12.87 -17.25 5.45
CA PRO A 63 -13.33 -18.61 5.64
C PRO A 63 -12.36 -19.44 6.49
N THR A 64 -12.88 -20.31 7.35
CA THR A 64 -12.08 -21.25 8.16
C THR A 64 -11.50 -22.40 7.32
N ALA A 65 -12.05 -22.64 6.13
CA ALA A 65 -11.53 -23.52 5.10
C ALA A 65 -11.70 -22.82 3.75
N VAL A 66 -10.67 -22.88 2.90
CA VAL A 66 -10.67 -22.18 1.62
C VAL A 66 -10.47 -23.13 0.47
N GLU A 67 -11.17 -22.85 -0.63
CA GLU A 67 -10.95 -23.47 -1.93
C GLU A 67 -10.60 -22.38 -2.95
N ARG A 68 -9.80 -22.75 -3.94
CA ARG A 68 -9.47 -21.85 -5.04
C ARG A 68 -10.67 -21.80 -5.99
N GLU A 69 -11.28 -20.63 -6.10
CA GLU A 69 -12.43 -20.40 -6.98
C GLU A 69 -11.98 -20.20 -8.43
N TRP A 70 -11.01 -19.30 -8.63
CA TRP A 70 -10.42 -19.07 -9.93
C TRP A 70 -8.95 -18.62 -9.86
N THR A 71 -8.30 -18.55 -11.02
CA THR A 71 -6.91 -18.10 -11.19
C THR A 71 -6.79 -17.30 -12.48
N LEU A 72 -6.35 -16.04 -12.40
CA LEU A 72 -5.95 -15.24 -13.54
C LEU A 72 -4.43 -15.33 -13.71
N ARG A 73 -3.97 -15.87 -14.86
CA ARG A 73 -2.55 -16.07 -15.18
C ARG A 73 -1.98 -14.84 -15.86
N ASP A 74 -0.65 -14.80 -15.96
CA ASP A 74 0.13 -13.80 -16.72
C ASP A 74 0.06 -12.37 -16.15
N VAL A 75 -0.37 -12.22 -14.89
CA VAL A 75 -0.35 -10.93 -14.19
C VAL A 75 1.09 -10.52 -13.85
N ASN A 76 1.90 -11.50 -13.42
CA ASN A 76 3.31 -11.29 -13.07
C ASN A 76 4.19 -12.14 -13.97
N THR A 77 4.80 -11.52 -14.97
CA THR A 77 5.64 -12.15 -15.99
C THR A 77 7.08 -11.67 -15.95
N GLY A 78 7.36 -10.65 -15.14
CA GLY A 78 8.67 -10.03 -15.01
C GLY A 78 9.64 -10.84 -14.15
N ASP A 79 10.90 -10.53 -14.32
CA ASP A 79 12.03 -11.15 -13.61
C ASP A 79 12.36 -10.46 -12.27
N HIS A 80 11.64 -9.40 -11.92
CA HIS A 80 11.94 -8.62 -10.73
C HIS A 80 11.39 -9.27 -9.45
N THR A 81 12.30 -9.67 -8.56
CA THR A 81 11.98 -10.49 -7.40
C THR A 81 11.42 -9.76 -6.17
N ALA A 82 11.11 -8.45 -6.22
CA ALA A 82 10.70 -7.68 -5.05
C ALA A 82 9.30 -7.01 -5.11
N ALA A 83 8.48 -7.27 -6.14
CA ALA A 83 7.14 -6.67 -6.23
C ALA A 83 6.26 -7.08 -5.05
N LYS A 84 5.69 -6.10 -4.37
CA LYS A 84 4.81 -6.29 -3.21
C LYS A 84 3.40 -5.78 -3.47
N ALA A 85 3.14 -5.38 -4.72
CA ALA A 85 1.87 -4.80 -5.10
C ALA A 85 0.70 -5.73 -4.72
N SER A 86 -0.33 -5.14 -4.15
CA SER A 86 -1.54 -5.83 -3.73
C SER A 86 -2.66 -5.61 -4.72
N PRO A 87 -3.57 -6.57 -4.90
CA PRO A 87 -4.85 -6.26 -5.50
C PRO A 87 -5.64 -5.27 -4.63
N VAL A 88 -6.49 -4.47 -5.25
CA VAL A 88 -7.35 -3.47 -4.60
C VAL A 88 -8.79 -3.69 -5.03
N ALA A 89 -9.71 -3.73 -4.06
CA ALA A 89 -11.13 -3.84 -4.34
C ALA A 89 -11.72 -2.52 -4.88
N LEU A 90 -12.62 -2.63 -5.85
CA LEU A 90 -13.39 -1.53 -6.39
C LEU A 90 -14.81 -1.49 -5.79
N ALA A 91 -15.38 -0.29 -5.73
CA ALA A 91 -16.81 -0.14 -5.46
C ALA A 91 -17.60 -0.81 -6.60
N GLY A 92 -18.25 -1.91 -6.34
CA GLY A 92 -18.98 -2.68 -7.37
C GLY A 92 -18.50 -4.13 -7.48
N GLY A 93 -17.46 -4.49 -6.72
CA GLY A 93 -17.05 -5.87 -6.52
C GLY A 93 -15.81 -6.30 -7.32
N ASP A 94 -15.46 -5.63 -8.41
CA ASP A 94 -14.26 -5.94 -9.19
C ASP A 94 -12.97 -5.66 -8.41
N VAL A 95 -11.85 -6.19 -8.89
CA VAL A 95 -10.53 -5.94 -8.32
C VAL A 95 -9.58 -5.33 -9.35
N LEU A 96 -8.77 -4.36 -8.91
CA LEU A 96 -7.61 -3.89 -9.66
C LEU A 96 -6.38 -4.65 -9.24
N VAL A 97 -5.57 -5.08 -10.22
CA VAL A 97 -4.35 -5.86 -9.98
C VAL A 97 -3.19 -5.20 -10.71
N PRO A 98 -2.20 -4.65 -9.97
CA PRO A 98 -0.97 -4.20 -10.58
C PRO A 98 -0.05 -5.38 -10.86
N GLY A 99 0.53 -5.41 -12.08
CA GLY A 99 1.44 -6.46 -12.52
C GLY A 99 2.88 -5.98 -12.67
N ASP A 100 3.83 -6.87 -12.43
CA ASP A 100 5.25 -6.59 -12.68
C ASP A 100 5.59 -6.55 -14.19
N SER A 101 4.63 -6.88 -15.06
CA SER A 101 4.68 -6.64 -16.51
C SER A 101 4.52 -5.15 -16.90
N GLY A 102 4.13 -4.28 -15.95
CA GLY A 102 3.89 -2.86 -16.20
C GLY A 102 2.44 -2.50 -16.51
N SER A 103 1.54 -3.45 -16.38
CA SER A 103 0.11 -3.27 -16.59
C SER A 103 -0.68 -3.16 -15.29
N LEU A 104 -1.81 -2.48 -15.37
CA LEU A 104 -2.88 -2.51 -14.39
C LEU A 104 -4.08 -3.24 -15.01
N TRP A 105 -4.64 -4.20 -14.28
CA TRP A 105 -5.76 -5.01 -14.72
C TRP A 105 -6.99 -4.70 -13.88
N ARG A 106 -8.17 -4.54 -14.52
CA ARG A 106 -9.46 -4.68 -13.83
C ARG A 106 -9.97 -6.09 -14.11
N VAL A 107 -10.32 -6.78 -13.05
CA VAL A 107 -10.74 -8.17 -13.07
C VAL A 107 -12.12 -8.27 -12.43
N ASP A 108 -13.05 -8.90 -13.11
CA ASP A 108 -14.34 -9.27 -12.57
C ASP A 108 -14.14 -10.27 -11.42
N ALA A 109 -14.57 -9.89 -10.23
CA ALA A 109 -14.30 -10.66 -9.01
C ALA A 109 -15.05 -11.99 -8.95
N ASP A 110 -16.19 -12.14 -9.67
CA ASP A 110 -16.96 -13.35 -9.67
C ASP A 110 -16.39 -14.40 -10.64
N SER A 111 -16.06 -13.98 -11.86
CA SER A 111 -15.58 -14.90 -12.90
C SER A 111 -14.06 -15.05 -12.97
N GLY A 112 -13.31 -14.06 -12.51
CA GLY A 112 -11.86 -13.97 -12.70
C GLY A 112 -11.44 -13.52 -14.10
N ASP A 113 -12.39 -13.10 -14.95
CA ASP A 113 -12.10 -12.61 -16.28
C ASP A 113 -11.55 -11.18 -16.25
N GLY A 114 -10.55 -10.89 -17.11
CA GLY A 114 -10.06 -9.53 -17.30
C GLY A 114 -11.13 -8.66 -17.98
N VAL A 115 -11.50 -7.55 -17.33
CA VAL A 115 -12.42 -6.55 -17.89
C VAL A 115 -11.67 -5.64 -18.84
N TRP A 116 -10.51 -5.13 -18.40
CA TRP A 116 -9.56 -4.38 -19.21
C TRP A 116 -8.14 -4.53 -18.65
N GLU A 117 -7.17 -4.23 -19.51
CA GLU A 117 -5.74 -4.10 -19.20
C GLU A 117 -5.25 -2.74 -19.68
N ALA A 118 -4.62 -1.97 -18.80
CA ALA A 118 -4.03 -0.68 -19.11
C ALA A 118 -2.51 -0.71 -18.87
N SER A 119 -1.71 -0.32 -19.89
CA SER A 119 -0.27 -0.15 -19.72
C SER A 119 0.01 1.13 -18.92
N VAL A 120 0.62 0.98 -17.76
CA VAL A 120 1.01 2.05 -16.83
C VAL A 120 2.44 2.50 -17.10
N THR A 121 3.36 1.54 -17.24
CA THR A 121 4.78 1.80 -17.46
C THR A 121 5.35 0.89 -18.54
N GLY A 122 6.34 1.39 -19.27
CA GLY A 122 7.14 0.60 -20.21
C GLY A 122 8.39 -0.03 -19.59
N SER A 123 8.59 0.14 -18.29
CA SER A 123 9.73 -0.44 -17.58
C SER A 123 9.58 -1.96 -17.47
N SER A 124 10.66 -2.71 -17.72
CA SER A 124 10.70 -4.16 -17.50
C SER A 124 10.58 -4.58 -16.02
N ARG A 125 10.66 -3.60 -15.10
CA ARG A 125 10.44 -3.82 -13.67
C ARG A 125 8.98 -3.61 -13.24
N GLY A 126 8.15 -3.08 -14.14
CA GLY A 126 6.70 -2.98 -13.98
C GLY A 126 6.22 -2.06 -12.87
N VAL A 127 5.15 -2.50 -12.20
CA VAL A 127 4.49 -1.79 -11.10
C VAL A 127 4.78 -2.52 -9.79
N HIS A 128 5.32 -1.80 -8.79
CA HIS A 128 5.62 -2.37 -7.47
C HIS A 128 4.70 -1.84 -6.37
N GLY A 129 4.17 -0.65 -6.54
CA GLY A 129 3.23 -0.04 -5.60
C GLY A 129 1.80 -0.54 -5.82
N THR A 130 1.03 -0.60 -4.74
CA THR A 130 -0.41 -0.84 -4.78
C THR A 130 -1.11 0.46 -5.15
N PRO A 131 -2.05 0.47 -6.11
CA PRO A 131 -2.79 1.66 -6.47
C PRO A 131 -3.58 2.27 -5.30
N ALA A 132 -3.72 3.60 -5.28
CA ALA A 132 -4.76 4.27 -4.52
C ALA A 132 -5.95 4.57 -5.45
N VAL A 133 -7.16 4.22 -5.03
CA VAL A 133 -8.38 4.42 -5.82
C VAL A 133 -9.30 5.39 -5.09
N VAL A 134 -9.63 6.50 -5.73
CA VAL A 134 -10.49 7.53 -5.17
C VAL A 134 -11.38 8.12 -6.28
N ASP A 135 -12.68 8.23 -6.03
CA ASP A 135 -13.65 8.85 -6.94
C ASP A 135 -13.59 8.31 -8.38
N GLY A 136 -13.34 7.00 -8.54
CA GLY A 136 -13.28 6.35 -9.84
C GLY A 136 -11.94 6.51 -10.57
N VAL A 137 -10.91 7.06 -9.93
CA VAL A 137 -9.55 7.20 -10.47
C VAL A 137 -8.57 6.38 -9.66
N ALA A 138 -7.75 5.57 -10.33
CA ALA A 138 -6.62 4.84 -9.76
C ALA A 138 -5.32 5.59 -10.01
N TYR A 139 -4.58 5.88 -8.93
CA TYR A 139 -3.24 6.46 -8.98
C TYR A 139 -2.21 5.37 -8.79
N VAL A 140 -1.26 5.27 -9.71
CA VAL A 140 -0.25 4.18 -9.69
C VAL A 140 1.10 4.66 -10.18
N GLY A 141 2.16 4.31 -9.43
CA GLY A 141 3.54 4.62 -9.78
C GLY A 141 4.19 3.50 -10.59
N GLY A 142 4.94 3.86 -11.64
CA GLY A 142 5.71 2.94 -12.47
C GLY A 142 7.21 3.03 -12.21
N TYR A 143 7.91 1.94 -12.51
CA TYR A 143 9.38 1.91 -12.43
C TYR A 143 10.07 2.66 -13.60
N ASP A 144 9.36 3.54 -14.27
CA ASP A 144 9.85 4.59 -15.19
C ASP A 144 9.78 5.99 -14.54
N GLY A 145 9.52 6.07 -13.25
CA GLY A 145 9.45 7.32 -12.50
C GLY A 145 8.20 8.16 -12.77
N VAL A 146 7.18 7.54 -13.37
CA VAL A 146 5.93 8.22 -13.74
C VAL A 146 4.79 7.81 -12.83
N LEU A 147 4.12 8.79 -12.23
CA LEU A 147 2.82 8.61 -11.59
C LEU A 147 1.73 8.75 -12.65
N THR A 148 0.84 7.75 -12.74
CA THR A 148 -0.23 7.69 -13.73
C THR A 148 -1.59 7.64 -13.03
N ALA A 149 -2.54 8.45 -13.47
CA ALA A 149 -3.94 8.36 -13.11
C ALA A 149 -4.73 7.64 -14.22
N VAL A 150 -5.51 6.65 -13.82
CA VAL A 150 -6.30 5.79 -14.72
C VAL A 150 -7.76 5.81 -14.27
N ASP A 151 -8.67 6.06 -15.19
CA ASP A 151 -10.11 5.91 -14.96
C ASP A 151 -10.44 4.42 -14.76
N VAL A 152 -11.02 4.06 -13.61
CA VAL A 152 -11.24 2.65 -13.27
C VAL A 152 -12.38 1.99 -14.07
N GLU A 153 -13.28 2.79 -14.66
CA GLU A 153 -14.39 2.25 -15.46
C GLU A 153 -13.92 1.86 -16.86
N SER A 154 -13.16 2.74 -17.51
CA SER A 154 -12.71 2.55 -18.90
C SER A 154 -11.32 1.95 -19.05
N GLY A 155 -10.44 2.10 -18.06
CA GLY A 155 -9.00 1.83 -18.16
C GLY A 155 -8.23 2.93 -18.92
N ASP A 156 -8.89 4.03 -19.26
CA ASP A 156 -8.25 5.13 -19.96
C ASP A 156 -7.38 5.96 -19.00
N ARG A 157 -6.25 6.42 -19.55
CA ARG A 157 -5.36 7.28 -18.79
C ARG A 157 -5.93 8.70 -18.68
N VAL A 158 -6.11 9.19 -17.45
CA VAL A 158 -6.56 10.55 -17.14
C VAL A 158 -5.39 11.54 -17.31
N TRP A 159 -4.28 11.29 -16.62
CA TRP A 159 -3.05 12.06 -16.73
C TRP A 159 -1.80 11.24 -16.39
N ARG A 160 -0.61 11.79 -16.67
CA ARG A 160 0.69 11.26 -16.25
C ARG A 160 1.58 12.41 -15.78
N SER A 161 2.32 12.16 -14.70
CA SER A 161 3.30 13.10 -14.13
C SER A 161 4.65 12.39 -13.97
N GLY A 162 5.68 12.88 -14.67
CA GLY A 162 7.05 12.38 -14.56
C GLY A 162 7.72 13.02 -13.35
N LEU A 163 8.05 12.22 -12.34
CA LEU A 163 8.55 12.71 -11.05
C LEU A 163 10.04 12.36 -10.82
N GLY A 164 10.56 11.30 -11.45
CA GLY A 164 11.92 10.84 -11.27
C GLY A 164 12.27 9.67 -12.17
N ASP A 165 13.13 8.76 -11.68
CA ASP A 165 13.62 7.63 -12.46
C ASP A 165 12.91 6.31 -12.14
N ALA A 166 12.38 6.16 -10.91
CA ALA A 166 11.58 5.01 -10.52
C ALA A 166 10.61 5.35 -9.39
N ILE A 167 9.46 4.66 -9.36
CA ILE A 167 8.51 4.71 -8.26
C ILE A 167 8.24 3.26 -7.82
N GLY A 168 8.78 2.90 -6.65
CA GLY A 168 8.57 1.60 -6.02
C GLY A 168 7.54 1.61 -4.89
N SER A 169 7.12 2.78 -4.44
CA SER A 169 6.20 3.01 -3.34
C SER A 169 4.74 2.98 -3.79
N SER A 170 3.82 2.77 -2.84
CA SER A 170 2.39 2.94 -3.05
C SER A 170 1.98 4.38 -2.77
N PRO A 171 1.10 5.00 -3.58
CA PRO A 171 0.60 6.34 -3.32
C PRO A 171 -0.27 6.39 -2.07
N ALA A 172 -0.29 7.58 -1.42
CA ALA A 172 -1.19 7.94 -0.35
C ALA A 172 -2.05 9.13 -0.80
N TYR A 173 -3.36 8.96 -0.86
CA TYR A 173 -4.25 10.05 -1.21
C TYR A 173 -4.88 10.66 0.04
N HIS A 174 -4.82 11.97 0.16
CA HIS A 174 -5.60 12.71 1.15
C HIS A 174 -5.89 14.14 0.66
N ASP A 175 -7.14 14.55 0.80
CA ASP A 175 -7.62 15.92 0.55
C ASP A 175 -7.16 16.52 -0.80
N GLY A 176 -7.33 15.76 -1.89
CA GLY A 176 -7.01 16.21 -3.25
C GLY A 176 -5.52 16.08 -3.62
N VAL A 177 -4.66 15.56 -2.74
CA VAL A 177 -3.23 15.39 -2.98
C VAL A 177 -2.83 13.92 -2.91
N VAL A 178 -2.02 13.48 -3.89
CA VAL A 178 -1.37 12.17 -3.91
C VAL A 178 0.06 12.33 -3.44
N TYR A 179 0.39 11.75 -2.29
CA TYR A 179 1.75 11.71 -1.74
C TYR A 179 2.47 10.44 -2.20
N ILE A 180 3.70 10.58 -2.67
CA ILE A 180 4.45 9.46 -3.26
C ILE A 180 5.96 9.64 -3.04
N ALA A 181 6.65 8.54 -2.77
CA ALA A 181 8.10 8.49 -2.69
C ALA A 181 8.70 8.09 -4.05
N VAL A 182 9.74 8.79 -4.48
CA VAL A 182 10.33 8.67 -5.83
C VAL A 182 11.83 8.46 -5.71
N GLU A 183 12.36 7.57 -6.53
CA GLU A 183 13.78 7.19 -6.60
C GLU A 183 14.46 7.86 -7.80
N TYR A 184 15.74 8.22 -7.66
CA TYR A 184 16.61 8.71 -8.75
C TYR A 184 17.71 7.69 -9.04
N HIS A 185 18.34 7.77 -10.22
CA HIS A 185 19.44 6.85 -10.62
C HIS A 185 20.67 6.95 -9.72
N ASP A 186 21.02 8.17 -9.31
CA ASP A 186 22.01 8.37 -8.24
C ASP A 186 21.35 8.04 -6.90
N PRO A 187 22.07 7.48 -5.91
CA PRO A 187 21.47 7.12 -4.63
C PRO A 187 20.93 8.38 -3.92
N SER A 188 19.69 8.70 -4.25
CA SER A 188 18.91 9.80 -3.69
C SER A 188 17.43 9.57 -4.01
N GLY A 189 16.57 10.33 -3.37
CA GLY A 189 15.14 10.26 -3.59
C GLY A 189 14.42 11.52 -3.12
N ALA A 190 13.12 11.54 -3.35
CA ALA A 190 12.27 12.64 -2.96
C ALA A 190 10.89 12.16 -2.52
N MET A 191 10.24 12.99 -1.71
CA MET A 191 8.80 12.91 -1.49
C MET A 191 8.10 13.97 -2.31
N PHE A 192 7.00 13.58 -2.95
CA PHE A 192 6.16 14.48 -3.73
C PHE A 192 4.73 14.51 -3.19
N GLY A 193 4.11 15.68 -3.28
CA GLY A 193 2.66 15.87 -3.28
C GLY A 193 2.22 16.30 -4.66
N VAL A 194 1.30 15.57 -5.26
CA VAL A 194 0.78 15.78 -6.60
C VAL A 194 -0.71 16.05 -6.52
N ASP A 195 -1.17 17.14 -7.15
CA ASP A 195 -2.60 17.43 -7.24
C ASP A 195 -3.31 16.30 -8.01
N ALA A 196 -4.32 15.73 -7.38
CA ALA A 196 -4.97 14.52 -7.86
C ALA A 196 -5.80 14.76 -9.14
N GLU A 197 -6.30 15.96 -9.36
CA GLU A 197 -7.11 16.33 -10.54
C GLU A 197 -6.23 16.61 -11.76
N SER A 198 -5.16 17.39 -11.57
CA SER A 198 -4.32 17.88 -12.68
C SER A 198 -3.04 17.07 -12.93
N GLY A 199 -2.51 16.37 -11.92
CA GLY A 199 -1.20 15.73 -11.97
C GLY A 199 -0.02 16.72 -11.78
N ASP A 200 -0.29 17.97 -11.39
CA ASP A 200 0.74 18.97 -11.13
C ASP A 200 1.41 18.74 -9.78
N VAL A 201 2.71 18.94 -9.69
CA VAL A 201 3.44 18.88 -8.42
C VAL A 201 3.10 20.11 -7.57
N VAL A 202 2.56 19.87 -6.38
CA VAL A 202 2.20 20.91 -5.41
C VAL A 202 3.16 20.99 -4.23
N TRP A 203 3.91 19.92 -3.98
CA TRP A 203 4.95 19.85 -2.97
C TRP A 203 6.05 18.87 -3.37
N GLU A 204 7.30 19.17 -3.03
CA GLU A 204 8.48 18.34 -3.27
C GLU A 204 9.51 18.57 -2.17
N ASP A 205 10.13 17.47 -1.68
CA ASP A 205 11.28 17.53 -0.79
C ASP A 205 12.32 16.47 -1.15
N GLN A 206 13.51 16.91 -1.59
CA GLN A 206 14.61 16.09 -2.11
C GLN A 206 15.68 15.73 -1.06
N ARG A 207 15.35 15.72 0.23
CA ARG A 207 16.35 15.47 1.28
C ARG A 207 16.72 14.01 1.50
N VAL A 208 15.99 13.07 0.90
CA VAL A 208 16.25 11.64 1.04
C VAL A 208 17.54 11.28 0.32
N THR A 209 18.52 10.70 1.06
CA THR A 209 19.89 10.51 0.56
C THR A 209 20.15 9.19 -0.13
N ASP A 210 19.16 8.28 -0.17
CA ASP A 210 19.14 7.05 -0.98
C ASP A 210 17.69 6.75 -1.39
N HIS A 211 17.44 5.68 -2.10
CA HIS A 211 16.15 5.33 -2.68
C HIS A 211 15.07 5.11 -1.60
N PRO A 212 13.99 5.91 -1.55
CA PRO A 212 12.87 5.68 -0.64
C PRO A 212 11.93 4.58 -1.18
N HIS A 213 12.39 3.35 -1.15
CA HIS A 213 11.65 2.17 -1.61
C HIS A 213 10.46 1.81 -0.72
N SER A 214 10.35 2.45 0.42
CA SER A 214 9.27 2.32 1.37
C SER A 214 8.00 3.04 0.89
N THR A 215 6.85 2.63 1.40
CA THR A 215 5.59 3.37 1.25
C THR A 215 5.38 4.26 2.46
N CYS A 216 5.05 5.52 2.22
CA CYS A 216 4.80 6.48 3.28
C CYS A 216 3.50 6.17 4.05
N ALA A 217 3.51 6.52 5.33
CA ALA A 217 2.32 6.60 6.17
C ALA A 217 2.05 8.05 6.58
N ILE A 218 0.77 8.40 6.74
CA ILE A 218 0.33 9.70 7.24
C ILE A 218 -0.51 9.46 8.48
N ASP A 219 -0.04 9.91 9.62
CA ASP A 219 -0.78 9.94 10.86
C ASP A 219 -1.37 11.34 11.06
N ARG A 220 -2.67 11.46 10.82
CA ARG A 220 -3.36 12.76 10.90
C ARG A 220 -3.55 13.22 12.34
N ASP A 221 -3.71 12.29 13.26
CA ASP A 221 -3.95 12.59 14.67
C ASP A 221 -2.65 13.03 15.34
N ALA A 222 -1.55 12.35 15.05
CA ALA A 222 -0.22 12.76 15.51
C ALA A 222 0.35 13.93 14.71
N GLY A 223 -0.12 14.17 13.48
CA GLY A 223 0.31 15.26 12.62
C GLY A 223 1.65 15.03 11.92
N TYR A 224 1.89 13.80 11.40
CA TYR A 224 3.14 13.46 10.71
C TYR A 224 2.93 12.65 9.43
N LEU A 225 3.80 12.90 8.44
CA LEU A 225 4.05 12.04 7.28
C LEU A 225 5.43 11.43 7.47
N VAL A 226 5.55 10.09 7.31
CA VAL A 226 6.83 9.37 7.48
C VAL A 226 7.10 8.43 6.33
N VAL A 227 8.38 8.26 5.97
CA VAL A 227 8.86 7.30 4.95
C VAL A 227 10.24 6.78 5.29
N GLY A 228 10.49 5.50 5.05
CA GLY A 228 11.82 4.90 5.17
C GLY A 228 12.58 4.92 3.85
N ALA A 229 13.92 4.86 3.92
CA ALA A 229 14.77 4.80 2.74
C ALA A 229 15.93 3.79 2.87
N ASN A 230 16.62 3.56 1.76
CA ASN A 230 17.71 2.59 1.68
C ASN A 230 18.96 3.03 2.45
N ASP A 231 19.11 4.32 2.76
CA ASP A 231 20.17 4.86 3.62
C ASP A 231 20.05 4.40 5.09
N GLY A 232 18.93 3.77 5.44
CA GLY A 232 18.63 3.35 6.80
C GLY A 232 17.90 4.38 7.63
N ASP A 233 17.50 5.47 7.01
CA ASP A 233 16.83 6.57 7.68
C ASP A 233 15.30 6.49 7.52
N LEU A 234 14.58 6.77 8.62
CA LEU A 234 13.16 7.12 8.63
C LEU A 234 13.06 8.63 8.66
N TYR A 235 12.46 9.21 7.63
CA TYR A 235 12.24 10.64 7.48
C TYR A 235 10.84 11.02 7.93
N ALA A 236 10.68 12.17 8.58
CA ALA A 236 9.40 12.71 9.01
C ALA A 236 9.21 14.18 8.66
N TRP A 237 8.01 14.49 8.24
CA TRP A 237 7.51 15.86 8.02
C TRP A 237 6.25 16.06 8.87
N THR A 238 6.03 17.30 9.33
CA THR A 238 4.75 17.66 9.93
C THR A 238 3.62 17.52 8.90
N TYR A 239 2.44 17.20 9.35
CA TYR A 239 1.25 17.10 8.50
C TYR A 239 0.11 17.92 9.09
N PRO A 240 -0.59 18.78 8.32
CA PRO A 240 -0.52 18.93 6.86
C PRO A 240 0.51 19.95 6.35
N ASP A 241 1.29 20.61 7.21
CA ASP A 241 2.16 21.73 6.81
C ASP A 241 3.36 21.30 5.97
N LEU A 242 3.74 20.02 6.00
CA LEU A 242 4.84 19.39 5.24
C LEU A 242 6.19 20.03 5.49
N GLU A 243 6.40 20.57 6.71
CA GLU A 243 7.71 21.02 7.18
C GLU A 243 8.51 19.83 7.68
N PHE A 244 9.80 19.79 7.32
CA PHE A 244 10.66 18.70 7.80
C PHE A 244 10.78 18.75 9.33
N ALA A 245 10.57 17.60 9.97
CA ALA A 245 10.59 17.48 11.42
C ALA A 245 11.89 16.84 11.94
N TRP A 246 12.16 15.60 11.52
CA TRP A 246 13.30 14.84 12.03
C TRP A 246 13.67 13.66 11.12
N THR A 247 14.83 13.07 11.40
CA THR A 247 15.30 11.81 10.85
C THR A 247 15.69 10.88 12.00
N PHE A 248 15.30 9.59 11.89
CA PHE A 248 15.73 8.52 12.79
C PHE A 248 16.53 7.48 12.00
N SER A 249 17.76 7.16 12.43
CA SER A 249 18.68 6.28 11.70
C SER A 249 18.72 4.86 12.28
N THR A 250 18.75 3.86 11.41
CA THR A 250 19.01 2.45 11.72
C THR A 250 20.30 1.99 11.03
N ASP A 251 20.81 0.81 11.41
CA ASP A 251 22.04 0.26 10.82
C ASP A 251 21.81 -0.47 9.48
N GLY A 252 20.61 -0.39 8.90
CA GLY A 252 20.25 -1.06 7.64
C GLY A 252 19.09 -0.39 6.90
N ALA A 253 18.92 -0.69 5.63
CA ALA A 253 17.89 -0.09 4.78
C ALA A 253 16.47 -0.32 5.33
N ILE A 254 15.62 0.70 5.25
CA ILE A 254 14.19 0.63 5.56
C ILE A 254 13.41 0.53 4.24
N LYS A 255 13.12 -0.69 3.80
CA LYS A 255 12.48 -0.96 2.50
C LYS A 255 11.00 -1.33 2.59
N GLY A 256 10.56 -1.76 3.76
CA GLY A 256 9.16 -2.07 4.00
C GLY A 256 8.32 -0.82 4.20
N PRO A 257 7.00 -0.90 3.95
CA PRO A 257 6.08 0.16 4.35
C PRO A 257 6.16 0.45 5.85
N VAL A 258 5.98 1.71 6.19
CA VAL A 258 5.80 2.15 7.58
C VAL A 258 4.33 2.06 7.93
N ALA A 259 3.99 1.69 9.18
CA ALA A 259 2.66 1.82 9.74
C ALA A 259 2.70 2.76 10.93
N THR A 260 1.60 3.50 11.17
CA THR A 260 1.49 4.40 12.34
C THR A 260 0.29 4.02 13.22
N TYR A 261 0.48 4.17 14.52
CA TYR A 261 -0.55 3.96 15.51
C TYR A 261 -0.13 4.59 16.85
N ASP A 262 -1.06 5.22 17.56
CA ASP A 262 -0.88 5.80 18.89
C ASP A 262 0.36 6.70 19.00
N GLY A 263 0.52 7.62 18.03
CA GLY A 263 1.63 8.57 18.00
C GLY A 263 3.00 7.94 17.74
N ALA A 264 3.06 6.72 17.21
CA ALA A 264 4.30 6.03 16.90
C ALA A 264 4.34 5.47 15.48
N ALA A 265 5.53 5.40 14.89
CA ALA A 265 5.82 4.69 13.66
C ALA A 265 6.37 3.30 13.96
N PHE A 266 5.87 2.29 13.23
CA PHE A 266 6.32 0.90 13.27
C PHE A 266 6.90 0.53 11.92
N PHE A 267 8.08 -0.07 11.88
CA PHE A 267 8.74 -0.49 10.63
C PHE A 267 9.81 -1.55 10.86
N GLY A 268 10.21 -2.20 9.78
CA GLY A 268 11.32 -3.15 9.77
C GLY A 268 12.54 -2.58 9.08
N SER A 269 13.73 -2.99 9.52
CA SER A 269 15.02 -2.62 8.93
C SER A 269 15.81 -3.84 8.47
N TRP A 270 16.69 -3.64 7.52
CA TRP A 270 17.65 -4.64 7.07
C TRP A 270 18.77 -4.89 8.07
N ASP A 271 18.84 -4.14 9.16
CA ASP A 271 19.68 -4.45 10.32
C ASP A 271 19.16 -5.62 11.16
N HIS A 272 18.08 -6.27 10.72
CA HIS A 272 17.40 -7.38 11.38
C HIS A 272 16.53 -6.98 12.57
N SER A 273 16.05 -5.76 12.62
CA SER A 273 15.23 -5.28 13.73
C SER A 273 13.87 -4.75 13.28
N ILE A 274 12.91 -4.85 14.17
CA ILE A 274 11.60 -4.21 14.09
C ILE A 274 11.63 -3.06 15.10
N TYR A 275 11.18 -1.89 14.70
CA TYR A 275 11.26 -0.66 15.48
C TYR A 275 9.88 -0.07 15.80
N ARG A 276 9.78 0.57 16.96
CA ARG A 276 8.78 1.56 17.30
C ARG A 276 9.47 2.87 17.62
N VAL A 277 9.12 3.93 16.91
CA VAL A 277 9.67 5.26 17.04
C VAL A 277 8.55 6.24 17.37
N ASP A 278 8.74 7.07 18.40
CA ASP A 278 7.82 8.14 18.76
C ASP A 278 7.77 9.20 17.66
N LEU A 279 6.59 9.56 17.17
CA LEU A 279 6.42 10.51 16.07
C LEU A 279 6.70 11.96 16.47
N ALA A 280 6.42 12.33 17.72
CA ALA A 280 6.63 13.72 18.19
C ALA A 280 8.11 14.00 18.46
N GLU A 281 8.85 13.01 18.98
CA GLU A 281 10.23 13.16 19.39
C GLU A 281 11.26 12.63 18.37
N GLY A 282 10.85 11.74 17.44
CA GLY A 282 11.76 11.06 16.52
C GLY A 282 12.73 10.11 17.21
N THR A 283 12.35 9.52 18.35
CA THR A 283 13.21 8.67 19.18
C THR A 283 12.69 7.24 19.28
N GLU A 284 13.60 6.26 19.42
CA GLU A 284 13.25 4.87 19.62
C GLU A 284 12.52 4.68 20.95
N SER A 285 11.33 4.08 20.87
CA SER A 285 10.60 3.59 22.06
C SER A 285 11.05 2.17 22.43
N TRP A 286 11.17 1.31 21.41
CA TRP A 286 11.75 -0.02 21.52
C TRP A 286 12.21 -0.55 20.15
N SER A 287 13.08 -1.54 20.18
CA SER A 287 13.42 -2.35 19.03
C SER A 287 13.46 -3.84 19.39
N THR A 288 13.07 -4.71 18.44
CA THR A 288 13.08 -6.17 18.60
C THR A 288 13.86 -6.81 17.47
N ARG A 289 14.88 -7.59 17.84
CA ARG A 289 15.75 -8.25 16.88
C ARG A 289 15.14 -9.55 16.37
N THR A 290 15.21 -9.72 15.05
CA THR A 290 14.89 -10.97 14.34
C THR A 290 16.18 -11.68 13.88
N ASN A 291 16.07 -12.89 13.28
CA ASN A 291 17.22 -13.60 12.74
C ASN A 291 17.44 -13.35 11.24
N GLY A 292 16.63 -12.50 10.62
CA GLY A 292 16.71 -12.15 9.18
C GLY A 292 16.40 -10.67 8.95
N LEU A 293 16.69 -10.22 7.71
CA LEU A 293 16.31 -8.87 7.28
C LEU A 293 14.80 -8.69 7.39
N VAL A 294 14.34 -7.53 7.82
CA VAL A 294 12.91 -7.20 7.88
C VAL A 294 12.56 -6.25 6.73
N MET A 295 11.75 -6.76 5.79
CA MET A 295 11.31 -6.04 4.61
C MET A 295 9.77 -5.96 4.53
N SER A 296 9.08 -6.74 5.34
CA SER A 296 7.64 -6.72 5.51
C SER A 296 7.20 -5.44 6.21
N GLY A 297 6.14 -4.79 5.72
CA GLY A 297 5.51 -3.70 6.46
C GLY A 297 4.69 -4.26 7.62
N PRO A 298 4.73 -3.64 8.81
CA PRO A 298 3.99 -4.12 9.99
C PRO A 298 2.48 -4.02 9.80
N ALA A 299 1.70 -5.00 10.29
CA ALA A 299 0.28 -4.80 10.56
C ALA A 299 0.12 -4.46 12.04
N VAL A 300 -0.66 -3.41 12.35
CA VAL A 300 -0.84 -2.95 13.73
C VAL A 300 -2.30 -3.07 14.10
N ASP A 301 -2.61 -3.97 15.02
CA ASP A 301 -3.97 -4.16 15.53
C ASP A 301 -4.18 -3.42 16.85
N PRO A 302 -4.98 -2.32 16.82
CA PRO A 302 -5.31 -1.57 18.01
C PRO A 302 -6.16 -2.34 19.03
N ALA A 303 -6.94 -3.32 18.59
CA ALA A 303 -7.84 -4.04 19.47
C ALA A 303 -7.10 -5.11 20.30
N ALA A 304 -6.07 -5.70 19.71
CA ALA A 304 -5.23 -6.70 20.37
C ALA A 304 -3.98 -6.11 21.03
N ASP A 305 -3.64 -4.85 20.79
CA ASP A 305 -2.36 -4.21 21.15
C ASP A 305 -1.15 -4.98 20.60
N VAL A 306 -1.26 -5.48 19.39
CA VAL A 306 -0.25 -6.32 18.72
C VAL A 306 0.18 -5.75 17.39
N VAL A 307 1.49 -5.82 17.10
CA VAL A 307 2.05 -5.59 15.77
C VAL A 307 2.58 -6.89 15.18
N TYR A 308 2.16 -7.17 13.93
CA TYR A 308 2.53 -8.37 13.18
C TYR A 308 3.52 -8.01 12.09
N VAL A 309 4.67 -8.69 12.04
CA VAL A 309 5.74 -8.38 11.08
C VAL A 309 6.38 -9.66 10.55
N GLY A 310 6.50 -9.77 9.23
CA GLY A 310 7.23 -10.85 8.59
C GLY A 310 8.72 -10.57 8.48
N SER A 311 9.55 -11.61 8.55
CA SER A 311 11.01 -11.51 8.40
C SER A 311 11.53 -12.48 7.34
N LYS A 312 12.70 -12.17 6.77
CA LYS A 312 13.40 -13.10 5.86
C LYS A 312 13.97 -14.34 6.53
N ASP A 313 13.92 -14.44 7.87
CA ASP A 313 14.19 -15.70 8.59
C ASP A 313 13.07 -16.75 8.48
N GLY A 314 11.96 -16.39 7.82
CA GLY A 314 10.81 -17.26 7.61
C GLY A 314 9.75 -17.19 8.70
N ARG A 315 9.85 -16.24 9.62
CA ARG A 315 8.92 -16.09 10.73
C ARG A 315 8.00 -14.88 10.57
N LEU A 316 6.76 -15.06 11.00
CA LEU A 316 5.83 -14.00 11.33
C LEU A 316 5.91 -13.79 12.85
N TYR A 317 6.22 -12.57 13.25
CA TYR A 317 6.32 -12.14 14.64
C TYR A 317 5.05 -11.40 15.03
N ALA A 318 4.47 -11.76 16.16
CA ALA A 318 3.44 -10.98 16.86
C ALA A 318 4.06 -10.36 18.11
N LEU A 319 4.13 -9.05 18.15
CA LEU A 319 4.79 -8.31 19.21
C LEU A 319 3.81 -7.37 19.89
N SER A 320 3.91 -7.21 21.21
CA SER A 320 3.17 -6.17 21.92
C SER A 320 3.56 -4.78 21.39
N THR A 321 2.58 -3.96 21.06
CA THR A 321 2.80 -2.58 20.58
C THR A 321 3.56 -1.74 21.58
N ASP A 322 3.31 -1.92 22.88
CA ASP A 322 3.92 -1.14 23.97
C ASP A 322 5.38 -1.51 24.25
N SER A 323 5.71 -2.80 24.20
CA SER A 323 6.99 -3.28 24.72
C SER A 323 7.88 -3.97 23.69
N GLY A 324 7.39 -4.25 22.48
CA GLY A 324 8.10 -5.01 21.46
C GLY A 324 8.34 -6.49 21.82
N LYS A 325 7.79 -6.98 22.93
CA LYS A 325 7.96 -8.39 23.34
C LYS A 325 7.07 -9.28 22.48
N ALA A 326 7.66 -10.40 22.02
CA ALA A 326 6.88 -11.41 21.30
C ALA A 326 5.79 -12.01 22.17
N THR A 327 4.56 -12.03 21.66
CA THR A 327 3.43 -12.77 22.20
C THR A 327 3.42 -14.18 21.64
N TRP A 328 3.69 -14.31 20.34
CA TRP A 328 3.91 -15.56 19.63
C TRP A 328 4.75 -15.35 18.36
N GLU A 329 5.25 -16.44 17.80
CA GLU A 329 5.97 -16.50 16.53
C GLU A 329 5.42 -17.68 15.72
N TYR A 330 5.23 -17.48 14.41
CA TYR A 330 4.81 -18.52 13.47
C TYR A 330 5.90 -18.77 12.44
N ASP A 331 6.27 -20.04 12.21
CA ASP A 331 7.25 -20.45 11.20
C ASP A 331 6.53 -20.79 9.88
N ALA A 332 6.69 -19.93 8.87
CA ALA A 332 6.16 -20.12 7.51
C ALA A 332 7.09 -20.96 6.62
N GLY A 333 8.23 -21.41 7.13
CA GLY A 333 9.17 -22.28 6.43
C GLY A 333 10.09 -21.59 5.42
N SER A 334 9.81 -20.35 5.02
CA SER A 334 10.66 -19.55 4.12
C SER A 334 10.40 -18.07 4.28
N ALA A 335 11.26 -17.23 3.67
CA ALA A 335 11.26 -15.79 3.83
C ALA A 335 9.86 -15.17 3.62
N ILE A 336 9.51 -14.23 4.48
CA ILE A 336 8.32 -13.39 4.39
C ILE A 336 8.77 -11.98 4.05
N ILE A 337 8.30 -11.45 2.91
CA ILE A 337 8.54 -10.06 2.50
C ILE A 337 7.25 -9.28 2.24
N GLY A 338 6.16 -9.97 1.91
CA GLY A 338 4.82 -9.39 1.83
C GLY A 338 4.36 -8.88 3.19
N CYS A 339 3.43 -7.95 3.19
CA CYS A 339 2.90 -7.41 4.44
C CYS A 339 1.79 -8.31 4.97
N PRO A 340 1.71 -8.58 6.27
CA PRO A 340 0.57 -9.28 6.86
C PRO A 340 -0.69 -8.43 6.80
N VAL A 341 -1.84 -9.11 6.74
CA VAL A 341 -3.18 -8.51 6.84
C VAL A 341 -3.91 -9.21 7.98
N VAL A 342 -4.45 -8.41 8.89
CA VAL A 342 -5.21 -8.88 10.05
C VAL A 342 -6.70 -8.77 9.77
N THR A 343 -7.43 -9.82 10.11
CA THR A 343 -8.90 -9.87 10.04
C THR A 343 -9.45 -10.22 11.44
N ASP A 344 -10.74 -10.49 11.54
CA ASP A 344 -11.40 -10.82 12.80
C ASP A 344 -10.71 -11.98 13.57
N GLU A 345 -10.30 -13.06 12.87
CA GLU A 345 -9.75 -14.26 13.52
C GLU A 345 -8.36 -14.66 12.98
N HIS A 346 -7.87 -14.02 11.93
CA HIS A 346 -6.68 -14.50 11.21
C HIS A 346 -5.69 -13.39 10.84
N VAL A 347 -4.42 -13.77 10.85
CA VAL A 347 -3.35 -13.03 10.19
C VAL A 347 -2.97 -13.74 8.90
N LEU A 348 -3.14 -13.07 7.77
CA LEU A 348 -2.83 -13.59 6.44
C LEU A 348 -1.45 -13.12 6.02
N VAL A 349 -0.58 -14.01 5.56
CA VAL A 349 0.76 -13.64 5.09
C VAL A 349 1.28 -14.56 3.99
N GLY A 350 1.88 -13.97 2.95
CA GLY A 350 2.55 -14.71 1.88
C GLY A 350 4.00 -15.03 2.19
N SER A 351 4.49 -16.18 1.73
CA SER A 351 5.86 -16.65 1.93
C SER A 351 6.54 -17.09 0.63
N TYR A 352 7.86 -17.12 0.66
CA TYR A 352 8.70 -17.66 -0.44
C TYR A 352 8.58 -19.18 -0.60
N ASP A 353 7.95 -19.87 0.34
CA ASP A 353 7.57 -21.29 0.20
C ASP A 353 6.46 -21.52 -0.84
N ARG A 354 6.00 -20.44 -1.52
CA ARG A 354 4.91 -20.39 -2.52
C ARG A 354 3.53 -20.51 -1.90
N THR A 355 3.38 -20.16 -0.64
CA THR A 355 2.13 -20.35 0.10
C THR A 355 1.64 -19.04 0.70
N LEU A 356 0.34 -18.83 0.63
CA LEU A 356 -0.38 -17.93 1.51
C LEU A 356 -0.76 -18.70 2.77
N HIS A 357 -0.40 -18.18 3.94
CA HIS A 357 -0.70 -18.74 5.24
C HIS A 357 -1.78 -17.91 5.93
N ALA A 358 -2.77 -18.59 6.52
CA ALA A 358 -3.66 -18.01 7.51
C ALA A 358 -3.28 -18.56 8.88
N VAL A 359 -3.02 -17.66 9.81
CA VAL A 359 -2.56 -17.94 11.16
C VAL A 359 -3.61 -17.41 12.12
N ALA A 360 -4.03 -18.21 13.11
CA ALA A 360 -4.95 -17.78 14.14
C ALA A 360 -4.35 -16.59 14.91
N GLU A 361 -5.08 -15.50 15.00
CA GLU A 361 -4.59 -14.23 15.51
C GLU A 361 -4.21 -14.31 16.99
N ASP A 362 -4.97 -15.05 17.77
CA ASP A 362 -4.82 -15.18 19.23
C ASP A 362 -3.67 -16.10 19.66
N ALA A 363 -3.41 -17.16 18.89
CA ALA A 363 -2.51 -18.25 19.29
C ALA A 363 -1.27 -18.43 18.42
N GLY A 364 -1.25 -17.86 17.20
CA GLY A 364 -0.18 -18.08 16.26
C GLY A 364 -0.19 -19.47 15.60
N ASP A 365 -1.27 -20.22 15.75
CA ASP A 365 -1.42 -21.54 15.15
C ASP A 365 -1.87 -21.42 13.67
N ARG A 366 -1.39 -22.35 12.85
CA ARG A 366 -1.82 -22.40 11.44
C ARG A 366 -3.26 -22.82 11.29
N ALA A 367 -4.11 -21.93 10.77
CA ALA A 367 -5.50 -22.22 10.44
C ALA A 367 -5.60 -22.99 9.11
N TRP A 368 -5.13 -22.40 8.03
CA TRP A 368 -5.08 -23.02 6.70
C TRP A 368 -3.95 -22.44 5.85
N THR A 369 -3.74 -23.04 4.67
CA THR A 369 -2.78 -22.56 3.67
C THR A 369 -3.34 -22.71 2.26
N ALA A 370 -2.92 -21.81 1.36
CA ALA A 370 -3.21 -21.89 -0.07
C ALA A 370 -1.92 -21.73 -0.89
N ARG A 371 -1.72 -22.66 -1.86
CA ARG A 371 -0.48 -22.70 -2.62
C ARG A 371 -0.61 -21.99 -3.97
N GLY A 372 0.33 -21.11 -4.29
CA GLY A 372 0.57 -20.54 -5.61
C GLY A 372 1.58 -21.35 -6.44
N VAL A 373 1.88 -20.87 -7.65
CA VAL A 373 2.93 -21.45 -8.53
C VAL A 373 4.30 -20.87 -8.19
N GLY A 374 4.37 -19.61 -7.83
CA GLY A 374 5.56 -18.87 -7.47
C GLY A 374 5.55 -18.40 -6.02
N ARG A 375 6.52 -17.57 -5.68
CA ARG A 375 6.64 -16.96 -4.35
C ARG A 375 5.47 -16.01 -4.10
N VAL A 376 4.78 -16.15 -3.00
CA VAL A 376 3.70 -15.24 -2.61
C VAL A 376 4.33 -14.03 -1.91
N THR A 377 4.38 -12.92 -2.63
CA THR A 377 5.04 -11.69 -2.17
C THR A 377 4.09 -10.51 -2.08
N SER A 378 2.88 -10.63 -2.64
CA SER A 378 1.84 -9.61 -2.51
C SER A 378 1.30 -9.55 -1.08
N THR A 379 0.80 -8.39 -0.70
CA THR A 379 -0.07 -8.26 0.46
C THR A 379 -1.44 -8.81 0.06
N PRO A 380 -2.04 -9.75 0.80
CA PRO A 380 -3.37 -10.26 0.46
C PRO A 380 -4.44 -9.19 0.60
N LEU A 381 -5.49 -9.29 -0.22
CA LEU A 381 -6.71 -8.51 -0.09
C LEU A 381 -7.81 -9.41 0.45
N VAL A 382 -8.57 -8.94 1.44
CA VAL A 382 -9.81 -9.56 1.89
C VAL A 382 -10.97 -8.67 1.44
N HIS A 383 -11.88 -9.24 0.65
CA HIS A 383 -13.02 -8.52 0.11
C HIS A 383 -14.20 -9.47 -0.13
N ASP A 384 -15.39 -9.08 0.33
CA ASP A 384 -16.66 -9.82 0.21
C ASP A 384 -16.55 -11.31 0.63
N GLY A 385 -15.88 -11.59 1.75
CA GLY A 385 -15.70 -12.93 2.29
C GLY A 385 -14.72 -13.81 1.50
N ALA A 386 -14.03 -13.25 0.51
CA ALA A 386 -12.99 -13.91 -0.27
C ALA A 386 -11.61 -13.34 0.03
N VAL A 387 -10.57 -14.14 -0.26
CA VAL A 387 -9.18 -13.74 -0.15
C VAL A 387 -8.53 -13.73 -1.52
N TYR A 388 -7.90 -12.61 -1.88
CA TYR A 388 -7.17 -12.47 -3.13
C TYR A 388 -5.67 -12.32 -2.83
N PHE A 389 -4.84 -13.03 -3.57
CA PHE A 389 -3.39 -12.87 -3.49
C PHE A 389 -2.73 -13.10 -4.84
N ALA A 390 -1.59 -12.47 -5.06
CA ALA A 390 -0.80 -12.66 -6.25
C ALA A 390 0.56 -13.28 -5.90
N ASP A 391 1.04 -14.15 -6.77
CA ASP A 391 2.39 -14.66 -6.72
C ASP A 391 3.21 -14.19 -7.93
N ARG A 392 4.48 -14.56 -7.93
CA ARG A 392 5.42 -14.26 -9.00
C ARG A 392 5.59 -15.44 -9.92
N ALA A 393 6.22 -15.20 -11.08
CA ALA A 393 6.72 -16.26 -11.91
C ALA A 393 7.58 -17.25 -11.11
N SER A 394 7.53 -18.52 -11.49
CA SER A 394 8.34 -19.56 -10.85
C SER A 394 9.84 -19.32 -11.12
N GLU A 395 10.71 -19.76 -10.22
CA GLU A 395 12.18 -19.67 -10.43
C GLU A 395 12.64 -20.36 -11.71
N THR A 396 11.97 -21.46 -12.08
CA THR A 396 12.27 -22.20 -13.32
C THR A 396 11.97 -21.37 -14.56
N TYR A 397 10.96 -20.50 -14.50
CA TYR A 397 10.65 -19.56 -15.59
C TYR A 397 11.78 -18.53 -15.80
N LEU A 398 12.34 -18.02 -14.70
CA LEU A 398 13.40 -17.01 -14.74
C LEU A 398 14.71 -17.55 -15.32
N ASP A 399 15.00 -18.84 -15.12
CA ASP A 399 16.26 -19.48 -15.54
C ASP A 399 16.25 -19.93 -17.01
N ASP A 400 15.14 -20.48 -17.52
CA ASP A 400 15.06 -21.08 -18.85
C ASP A 400 13.84 -20.66 -19.69
N GLY A 401 12.96 -19.83 -19.15
CA GLY A 401 11.70 -19.39 -19.81
C GLY A 401 10.65 -20.48 -19.92
N SER A 402 10.83 -21.64 -19.27
CA SER A 402 9.88 -22.78 -19.34
C SER A 402 8.95 -22.89 -18.13
N GLY A 403 9.10 -22.01 -17.14
CA GLY A 403 8.29 -21.99 -15.93
C GLY A 403 6.89 -21.39 -16.12
N GLU A 404 6.11 -21.40 -15.05
CA GLU A 404 4.81 -20.75 -15.01
C GLU A 404 4.93 -19.30 -14.63
N THR A 405 4.16 -18.43 -15.31
CA THR A 405 4.00 -17.01 -14.96
C THR A 405 3.28 -16.87 -13.62
N GLY A 406 3.50 -15.76 -12.92
CA GLY A 406 2.77 -15.43 -11.72
C GLY A 406 1.30 -15.10 -12.01
N ALA A 407 0.46 -15.32 -11.04
CA ALA A 407 -0.99 -15.26 -11.17
C ALA A 407 -1.64 -14.52 -10.00
N LEU A 408 -2.86 -14.06 -10.22
CA LEU A 408 -3.80 -13.68 -9.19
C LEU A 408 -4.72 -14.86 -8.88
N TYR A 409 -4.99 -15.07 -7.61
CA TYR A 409 -5.87 -16.13 -7.10
C TYR A 409 -7.00 -15.54 -6.28
N LYS A 410 -8.20 -16.08 -6.43
CA LYS A 410 -9.32 -15.90 -5.50
C LYS A 410 -9.55 -17.20 -4.73
N LEU A 411 -9.62 -17.07 -3.42
CA LEU A 411 -10.02 -18.12 -2.50
C LEU A 411 -11.39 -17.76 -1.91
N ALA A 412 -12.29 -18.70 -1.91
CA ALA A 412 -13.59 -18.58 -1.27
C ALA A 412 -13.80 -19.72 -0.25
N SER A 413 -14.95 -19.73 0.42
CA SER A 413 -15.28 -20.79 1.39
C SER A 413 -15.26 -22.16 0.71
N GLY A 414 -14.49 -23.09 1.25
CA GLY A 414 -14.59 -24.51 0.94
C GLY A 414 -15.78 -25.11 1.70
N ASP A 415 -16.71 -25.75 0.99
CA ASP A 415 -17.88 -26.45 1.57
C ASP A 415 -17.50 -27.66 2.43
#